data_e10fea1d8e6806e450ab3528b20f544e
#
_entry.id   e10fea1d8e6806e450ab3528b20f544e
#
_cell.length_a   1.000
_cell.length_b   1.000
_cell.length_c   1.000
_cell.angle_alpha   90.00
_cell.angle_beta   90.00
_cell.angle_gamma   90.00
#
_symmetry.space_group_name_H-M   'P 1'
#
loop_
_entity.id
_entity.type
_entity.pdbx_description
1 polymer ?
#
loop_
_entity_poly.entity_id
_entity_poly.type
_entity_poly.pdbx_seq_one_letter_code
_entity_poly.pdbx_strand_id
1 'polypeptide(L)'
;MRNPEASRLISAYRRAVPVGVRRLIAAHVDTVVREQFKSGIAAMTEMRGQLQRGRVARRHRQLLAARDSMVVSVNGKVRIAHVLTDATPLRARRSNLDEVVAALRAAGVDYFCVRSPSETSAAVAVREKDRQAVFRALREALRVRPGYVVPVRGHADLKESAVTGHGPGQWKRVSGSDVFRCAWYRTDRSGRLVLGLRYGCDIEFWRQEDDRLVSPRRNGVAESVPADEAAVEADESLFTDLAPLPEEQGPTPVRTRRAFAVGAVGRRSFPVDAVYTWVDGSDPHWLRQRARFSDLPYHDEAANAARYLSRDELRYSLRSLHLYAPWIRTIYLVTADQTPQWLNTDHPRIKVVGHRDIFRDPEVLPTFNSHAIESQLHRIEGLSEHFLYFNDDVILGQEILPQHFFLPNGLGKFYLSPALVPFGDLSAEDPPVAAAGKNNRRLIAERFGDHIVRKMKHVPHALHRSILREIETEFPEEHRRTAASRFRGVDDISVASSLHHYYAFHAGRSFPGEGLVYRYCDVGRPGVQRMLGRLLADRDVHVFCLNDTTSTQDDQGRRQSVMSRFLDEYFPVPCPFER
;
A
#
# COMPACT_ATOMS: atom_id res chain seq x y z
N MET A 1 6.61 20.39 8.80
CA MET A 1 7.06 19.75 7.54
C MET A 1 7.00 20.73 6.40
N ARG A 2 7.80 20.55 5.33
CA ARG A 2 7.75 21.44 4.18
C ARG A 2 6.59 21.04 3.27
N ASN A 3 5.89 22.04 2.73
CA ASN A 3 4.83 21.88 1.75
C ASN A 3 5.27 20.94 0.59
N PRO A 4 4.48 19.95 0.19
CA PRO A 4 4.77 19.05 -0.94
C PRO A 4 5.14 19.78 -2.23
N GLU A 5 4.49 20.91 -2.54
CA GLU A 5 4.80 21.74 -3.71
C GLU A 5 6.19 22.37 -3.63
N ALA A 6 6.61 22.79 -2.44
CA ALA A 6 7.97 23.31 -2.23
C ALA A 6 9.03 22.22 -2.42
N SER A 7 8.75 20.98 -2.05
CA SER A 7 9.62 19.83 -2.33
C SER A 7 9.78 19.57 -3.83
N ARG A 8 8.70 19.71 -4.60
CA ARG A 8 8.72 19.58 -6.08
C ARG A 8 9.51 20.71 -6.74
N LEU A 9 9.34 21.94 -6.29
CA LEU A 9 10.13 23.09 -6.79
C LEU A 9 11.62 22.92 -6.50
N ILE A 10 11.98 22.44 -5.32
CA ILE A 10 13.37 22.12 -4.97
C ILE A 10 13.91 20.98 -5.85
N SER A 11 13.09 19.99 -6.17
CA SER A 11 13.46 18.90 -7.07
C SER A 11 13.57 19.37 -8.52
N ALA A 12 12.73 20.30 -8.97
CA ALA A 12 12.82 20.94 -10.27
C ALA A 12 14.09 21.83 -10.38
N TYR A 13 14.39 22.61 -9.35
CA TYR A 13 15.65 23.36 -9.24
C TYR A 13 16.87 22.44 -9.35
N ARG A 14 16.86 21.29 -8.68
CA ARG A 14 17.94 20.32 -8.75
C ARG A 14 18.12 19.67 -10.11
N ARG A 15 17.06 19.55 -10.89
CA ARG A 15 17.12 19.06 -12.28
C ARG A 15 17.58 20.15 -13.24
N ALA A 16 17.17 21.39 -13.00
CA ALA A 16 17.47 22.52 -13.89
C ALA A 16 18.87 23.13 -13.67
N VAL A 17 19.44 23.01 -12.46
CA VAL A 17 20.73 23.61 -12.12
C VAL A 17 21.85 22.57 -12.10
N PRO A 18 22.89 22.68 -12.92
CA PRO A 18 24.01 21.75 -12.98
C PRO A 18 24.69 21.49 -11.63
N VAL A 19 25.23 20.29 -11.44
CA VAL A 19 25.83 19.84 -10.16
C VAL A 19 26.97 20.76 -9.72
N GLY A 20 27.80 21.27 -10.67
CA GLY A 20 28.90 22.19 -10.40
C GLY A 20 28.43 23.51 -9.82
N VAL A 21 27.40 24.12 -10.41
CA VAL A 21 26.82 25.40 -9.93
C VAL A 21 26.18 25.19 -8.54
N ARG A 22 25.54 24.06 -8.29
CA ARG A 22 24.98 23.72 -6.97
C ARG A 22 26.06 23.54 -5.90
N ARG A 23 27.24 22.98 -6.27
CA ARG A 23 28.38 22.85 -5.36
C ARG A 23 28.99 24.22 -5.04
N LEU A 24 29.10 25.12 -6.01
CA LEU A 24 29.58 26.49 -5.82
C LEU A 24 28.67 27.28 -4.86
N ILE A 25 27.34 27.23 -5.08
CA ILE A 25 26.37 27.84 -4.16
C ILE A 25 26.46 27.18 -2.77
N ALA A 26 26.70 25.86 -2.71
CA ALA A 26 26.85 25.16 -1.44
C ALA A 26 28.13 25.49 -0.68
N ALA A 27 29.16 25.88 -1.36
CA ALA A 27 30.44 26.27 -0.75
C ALA A 27 30.45 27.72 -0.21
N HIS A 28 29.67 28.62 -0.82
CA HIS A 28 29.73 30.06 -0.51
C HIS A 28 28.52 30.61 0.25
N VAL A 29 27.48 29.82 0.49
CA VAL A 29 26.27 30.25 1.21
C VAL A 29 26.11 29.42 2.48
N ASP A 30 26.01 30.10 3.63
CA ASP A 30 25.83 29.47 4.93
C ASP A 30 24.61 28.56 4.96
N THR A 31 24.71 27.48 5.71
CA THR A 31 23.65 26.46 5.86
C THR A 31 22.36 27.05 6.42
N VAL A 32 22.47 28.02 7.34
CA VAL A 32 21.34 28.73 7.94
C VAL A 32 20.61 29.59 6.89
N VAL A 33 21.34 30.32 6.06
CA VAL A 33 20.79 31.17 4.99
C VAL A 33 20.10 30.30 3.93
N ARG A 34 20.68 29.13 3.59
CA ARG A 34 20.04 28.15 2.67
C ARG A 34 18.75 27.57 3.22
N GLU A 35 18.70 27.30 4.50
CA GLU A 35 17.48 26.79 5.15
C GLU A 35 16.39 27.87 5.26
N GLN A 36 16.77 29.12 5.56
CA GLN A 36 15.86 30.29 5.55
C GLN A 36 15.32 30.56 4.15
N PHE A 37 16.15 30.49 3.11
CA PHE A 37 15.70 30.67 1.72
C PHE A 37 14.74 29.57 1.28
N LYS A 38 14.99 28.31 1.66
CA LYS A 38 14.10 27.19 1.37
C LYS A 38 12.78 27.29 2.16
N SER A 39 12.82 27.78 3.40
CA SER A 39 11.63 28.01 4.20
C SER A 39 10.80 29.18 3.65
N GLY A 40 11.45 30.23 3.16
CA GLY A 40 10.82 31.37 2.48
C GLY A 40 10.10 30.94 1.18
N ILE A 41 10.74 30.11 0.34
CA ILE A 41 10.10 29.57 -0.87
C ILE A 41 8.91 28.69 -0.49
N ALA A 42 9.02 27.87 0.55
CA ALA A 42 7.93 27.03 1.03
C ALA A 42 6.74 27.88 1.49
N ALA A 43 6.99 28.92 2.30
CA ALA A 43 5.96 29.85 2.79
C ALA A 43 5.30 30.63 1.64
N MET A 44 6.06 31.12 0.66
CA MET A 44 5.51 31.80 -0.52
C MET A 44 4.65 30.88 -1.38
N THR A 45 5.06 29.62 -1.56
CA THR A 45 4.29 28.63 -2.33
C THR A 45 2.99 28.30 -1.61
N GLU A 46 3.04 28.15 -0.30
CA GLU A 46 1.86 27.90 0.54
C GLU A 46 0.88 29.08 0.50
N MET A 47 1.38 30.31 0.63
CA MET A 47 0.58 31.53 0.53
C MET A 47 -0.07 31.68 -0.85
N ARG A 48 0.67 31.41 -1.94
CA ARG A 48 0.11 31.39 -3.30
C ARG A 48 -0.98 30.33 -3.44
N GLY A 49 -0.75 29.13 -2.92
CA GLY A 49 -1.72 28.04 -2.91
C GLY A 49 -3.00 28.41 -2.13
N GLN A 50 -2.86 29.08 -0.98
CA GLN A 50 -3.99 29.59 -0.18
C GLN A 50 -4.77 30.67 -0.94
N LEU A 51 -4.09 31.62 -1.56
CA LEU A 51 -4.72 32.68 -2.36
C LEU A 51 -5.47 32.11 -3.57
N GLN A 52 -4.88 31.13 -4.26
CA GLN A 52 -5.54 30.46 -5.39
C GLN A 52 -6.76 29.67 -4.93
N ARG A 53 -6.66 28.91 -3.83
CA ARG A 53 -7.81 28.23 -3.22
C ARG A 53 -8.91 29.21 -2.85
N GLY A 54 -8.58 30.32 -2.22
CA GLY A 54 -9.53 31.37 -1.88
C GLY A 54 -10.23 32.00 -3.10
N ARG A 55 -9.49 32.25 -4.20
CA ARG A 55 -10.08 32.76 -5.46
C ARG A 55 -11.03 31.75 -6.10
N VAL A 56 -10.64 30.47 -6.16
CA VAL A 56 -11.48 29.40 -6.71
C VAL A 56 -12.71 29.18 -5.82
N ALA A 57 -12.55 29.18 -4.51
CA ALA A 57 -13.66 29.06 -3.57
C ALA A 57 -14.70 30.20 -3.75
N ARG A 58 -14.23 31.44 -3.92
CA ARG A 58 -15.14 32.59 -4.19
C ARG A 58 -15.82 32.46 -5.55
N ARG A 59 -15.08 32.08 -6.60
CA ARG A 59 -15.61 31.94 -7.97
C ARG A 59 -16.64 30.83 -8.09
N HIS A 60 -16.49 29.78 -7.32
CA HIS A 60 -17.35 28.59 -7.36
C HIS A 60 -18.15 28.40 -6.07
N ARG A 61 -18.48 29.51 -5.38
CA ARG A 61 -19.18 29.50 -4.10
C ARG A 61 -20.48 28.68 -4.12
N GLN A 62 -21.24 28.76 -5.22
CA GLN A 62 -22.48 27.98 -5.40
C GLN A 62 -22.22 26.48 -5.51
N LEU A 63 -21.15 26.08 -6.20
CA LEU A 63 -20.75 24.66 -6.35
C LEU A 63 -20.19 24.07 -5.06
N LEU A 64 -19.65 24.93 -4.18
CA LEU A 64 -19.10 24.56 -2.87
C LEU A 64 -20.14 24.71 -1.74
N ALA A 65 -21.36 25.13 -2.06
CA ALA A 65 -22.45 25.24 -1.07
C ALA A 65 -22.90 23.85 -0.55
N ALA A 66 -22.66 22.79 -1.29
CA ALA A 66 -22.82 21.43 -0.80
C ALA A 66 -21.81 21.14 0.33
N ARG A 67 -22.30 20.68 1.49
CA ARG A 67 -21.49 20.43 2.70
C ARG A 67 -20.38 19.40 2.51
N ASP A 68 -20.41 18.64 1.42
CA ASP A 68 -19.47 17.57 1.09
C ASP A 68 -18.39 17.97 0.06
N SER A 69 -18.29 19.25 -0.30
CA SER A 69 -17.35 19.73 -1.31
C SER A 69 -16.31 20.66 -0.74
N MET A 70 -15.06 20.50 -1.15
CA MET A 70 -13.96 21.37 -0.74
C MET A 70 -12.94 21.59 -1.87
N VAL A 71 -12.10 22.61 -1.70
CA VAL A 71 -11.03 22.96 -2.63
C VAL A 71 -9.73 22.35 -2.15
N VAL A 72 -9.11 21.54 -3.01
CA VAL A 72 -7.83 20.88 -2.78
C VAL A 72 -6.78 21.31 -3.82
N SER A 73 -5.51 21.12 -3.51
CA SER A 73 -4.41 21.36 -4.46
C SER A 73 -3.80 20.01 -4.89
N VAL A 74 -3.73 19.78 -6.19
CA VAL A 74 -3.16 18.57 -6.78
C VAL A 74 -2.15 18.97 -7.84
N ASN A 75 -0.87 18.67 -7.65
CA ASN A 75 0.22 19.02 -8.55
C ASN A 75 0.26 20.52 -8.93
N GLY A 76 0.00 21.41 -7.97
CA GLY A 76 -0.04 22.85 -8.18
C GLY A 76 -1.31 23.36 -8.87
N LYS A 77 -2.28 22.49 -9.15
CA LYS A 77 -3.58 22.87 -9.71
C LYS A 77 -4.67 22.76 -8.68
N VAL A 78 -5.50 23.77 -8.61
CA VAL A 78 -6.66 23.77 -7.72
C VAL A 78 -7.77 22.92 -8.30
N ARG A 79 -8.34 22.03 -7.47
CA ARG A 79 -9.42 21.11 -7.82
C ARG A 79 -10.56 21.21 -6.80
N ILE A 80 -11.78 20.98 -7.25
CA ILE A 80 -12.93 20.73 -6.36
C ILE A 80 -12.95 19.21 -6.11
N ALA A 81 -12.98 18.82 -4.85
CA ALA A 81 -13.08 17.44 -4.41
C ALA A 81 -14.29 17.25 -3.50
N HIS A 82 -14.82 16.04 -3.49
CA HIS A 82 -15.96 15.66 -2.65
C HIS A 82 -15.46 14.80 -1.51
N VAL A 83 -15.91 15.13 -0.30
CA VAL A 83 -15.49 14.44 0.93
C VAL A 83 -16.14 13.07 0.99
N LEU A 84 -15.33 12.05 1.22
CA LEU A 84 -15.76 10.70 1.60
C LEU A 84 -15.41 10.45 3.07
N THR A 85 -16.35 9.88 3.81
CA THR A 85 -16.12 9.53 5.23
C THR A 85 -15.06 8.44 5.36
N ASP A 86 -15.09 7.44 4.47
CA ASP A 86 -14.11 6.37 4.33
C ASP A 86 -13.43 6.52 2.96
N ALA A 87 -12.50 7.48 2.88
CA ALA A 87 -11.82 7.81 1.63
C ALA A 87 -10.70 6.79 1.35
N THR A 88 -11.02 5.73 0.60
CA THR A 88 -10.06 4.75 0.12
C THR A 88 -10.01 4.72 -1.42
N PRO A 89 -8.90 4.25 -2.03
CA PRO A 89 -8.78 4.03 -3.48
C PRO A 89 -9.93 3.25 -4.09
N LEU A 90 -10.29 2.11 -3.49
CA LEU A 90 -11.38 1.27 -3.97
C LEU A 90 -12.74 1.97 -3.87
N ARG A 91 -13.00 2.69 -2.76
CA ARG A 91 -14.23 3.49 -2.59
C ARG A 91 -14.30 4.64 -3.60
N ALA A 92 -13.17 5.30 -3.88
CA ALA A 92 -13.11 6.36 -4.89
C ALA A 92 -13.40 5.81 -6.30
N ARG A 93 -12.85 4.64 -6.64
CA ARG A 93 -13.13 3.92 -7.89
C ARG A 93 -14.62 3.57 -8.01
N ARG A 94 -15.19 2.92 -7.00
CA ARG A 94 -16.63 2.57 -6.95
C ARG A 94 -17.49 3.82 -7.10
N SER A 95 -17.25 4.84 -6.32
CA SER A 95 -18.01 6.08 -6.35
C SER A 95 -17.97 6.79 -7.71
N ASN A 96 -16.85 6.73 -8.43
CA ASN A 96 -16.77 7.27 -9.79
C ASN A 96 -17.53 6.42 -10.80
N LEU A 97 -17.55 5.10 -10.65
CA LEU A 97 -18.38 4.21 -11.45
C LEU A 97 -19.87 4.48 -11.22
N ASP A 98 -20.28 4.61 -9.95
CA ASP A 98 -21.68 4.85 -9.56
C ASP A 98 -22.22 6.17 -10.13
N GLU A 99 -21.42 7.25 -10.10
CA GLU A 99 -21.79 8.54 -10.68
C GLU A 99 -22.03 8.43 -12.20
N VAL A 100 -21.16 7.70 -12.92
CA VAL A 100 -21.32 7.47 -14.35
C VAL A 100 -22.55 6.61 -14.63
N VAL A 101 -22.69 5.50 -13.92
CA VAL A 101 -23.82 4.56 -14.09
C VAL A 101 -25.16 5.26 -13.79
N ALA A 102 -25.23 6.06 -12.74
CA ALA A 102 -26.43 6.83 -12.41
C ALA A 102 -26.83 7.81 -13.53
N ALA A 103 -25.85 8.51 -14.10
CA ALA A 103 -26.10 9.43 -15.22
C ALA A 103 -26.59 8.70 -16.49
N LEU A 104 -25.98 7.55 -16.83
CA LEU A 104 -26.40 6.76 -17.99
C LEU A 104 -27.81 6.17 -17.80
N ARG A 105 -28.11 5.62 -16.63
CA ARG A 105 -29.44 5.09 -16.29
C ARG A 105 -30.52 6.15 -16.36
N ALA A 106 -30.26 7.35 -15.80
CA ALA A 106 -31.21 8.47 -15.85
C ALA A 106 -31.51 8.93 -17.29
N ALA A 107 -30.56 8.76 -18.20
CA ALA A 107 -30.72 9.09 -19.62
C ALA A 107 -31.26 7.93 -20.47
N GLY A 108 -31.55 6.76 -19.89
CA GLY A 108 -32.01 5.56 -20.62
C GLY A 108 -30.96 4.97 -21.56
N VAL A 109 -29.67 5.25 -21.32
CA VAL A 109 -28.55 4.72 -22.12
C VAL A 109 -28.21 3.32 -21.66
N ASP A 110 -28.21 2.35 -22.58
CA ASP A 110 -27.72 0.99 -22.29
C ASP A 110 -26.21 0.98 -22.11
N TYR A 111 -25.73 0.25 -21.09
CA TYR A 111 -24.33 0.14 -20.76
C TYR A 111 -24.01 -1.23 -20.16
N PHE A 112 -22.73 -1.57 -20.18
CA PHE A 112 -22.17 -2.69 -19.42
C PHE A 112 -20.76 -2.36 -18.97
N CYS A 113 -20.38 -2.84 -17.77
CA CYS A 113 -19.02 -2.65 -17.27
C CYS A 113 -18.06 -3.60 -17.99
N VAL A 114 -16.86 -3.12 -18.24
CA VAL A 114 -15.75 -3.88 -18.81
C VAL A 114 -14.52 -3.75 -17.94
N ARG A 115 -13.56 -4.67 -18.09
CA ARG A 115 -12.30 -4.55 -17.35
C ARG A 115 -11.49 -3.36 -17.87
N SER A 116 -11.09 -2.49 -16.96
CA SER A 116 -10.15 -1.41 -17.28
C SER A 116 -8.72 -1.97 -17.41
N PRO A 117 -7.87 -1.39 -18.30
CA PRO A 117 -6.44 -1.69 -18.33
C PRO A 117 -5.70 -1.33 -17.03
N SER A 118 -6.32 -0.55 -16.16
CA SER A 118 -5.77 -0.17 -14.84
C SER A 118 -6.65 -0.69 -13.72
N GLU A 119 -6.06 -1.32 -12.72
CA GLU A 119 -6.78 -1.84 -11.55
C GLU A 119 -7.43 -0.73 -10.71
N THR A 120 -6.90 0.49 -10.76
CA THR A 120 -7.39 1.63 -9.98
C THR A 120 -8.56 2.37 -10.62
N SER A 121 -8.85 2.18 -11.92
CA SER A 121 -9.97 2.82 -12.61
C SER A 121 -11.05 1.82 -13.00
N ALA A 122 -12.30 2.30 -13.11
CA ALA A 122 -13.40 1.55 -13.69
C ALA A 122 -13.52 1.82 -15.19
N ALA A 123 -14.27 0.98 -15.93
CA ALA A 123 -14.61 1.21 -17.32
C ALA A 123 -16.03 0.75 -17.62
N VAL A 124 -16.74 1.55 -18.43
CA VAL A 124 -18.10 1.32 -18.88
C VAL A 124 -18.14 1.41 -20.40
N ALA A 125 -18.65 0.36 -21.03
CA ALA A 125 -18.93 0.31 -22.46
C ALA A 125 -20.33 0.83 -22.75
N VAL A 126 -20.46 1.64 -23.79
CA VAL A 126 -21.72 2.15 -24.36
C VAL A 126 -21.66 2.01 -25.88
N ARG A 127 -22.82 1.89 -26.52
CA ARG A 127 -22.85 1.84 -28.00
C ARG A 127 -22.46 3.19 -28.60
N GLU A 128 -21.67 3.19 -29.67
CA GLU A 128 -21.21 4.43 -30.31
C GLU A 128 -22.39 5.29 -30.84
N LYS A 129 -23.47 4.68 -31.29
CA LYS A 129 -24.69 5.40 -31.72
C LYS A 129 -25.30 6.28 -30.61
N ASP A 130 -25.09 5.95 -29.36
CA ASP A 130 -25.62 6.66 -28.18
C ASP A 130 -24.71 7.79 -27.71
N ARG A 131 -23.59 8.05 -28.42
CA ARG A 131 -22.55 9.04 -28.08
C ARG A 131 -23.12 10.39 -27.66
N GLN A 132 -24.09 10.94 -28.40
CA GLN A 132 -24.69 12.23 -28.08
C GLN A 132 -25.50 12.22 -26.78
N ALA A 133 -26.23 11.14 -26.51
CA ALA A 133 -27.01 10.95 -25.28
C ALA A 133 -26.06 10.81 -24.07
N VAL A 134 -24.98 10.03 -24.22
CA VAL A 134 -23.94 9.86 -23.21
C VAL A 134 -23.30 11.20 -22.86
N PHE A 135 -22.88 11.99 -23.86
CA PHE A 135 -22.29 13.32 -23.61
C PHE A 135 -23.26 14.26 -22.90
N ARG A 136 -24.54 14.24 -23.27
CA ARG A 136 -25.58 15.07 -22.62
C ARG A 136 -25.75 14.68 -21.15
N ALA A 137 -25.89 13.38 -20.87
CA ALA A 137 -26.06 12.85 -19.54
C ALA A 137 -24.89 13.21 -18.61
N LEU A 138 -23.67 12.96 -19.08
CA LEU A 138 -22.47 13.20 -18.28
C LEU A 138 -22.15 14.69 -18.11
N ARG A 139 -22.47 15.54 -19.08
CA ARG A 139 -22.39 17.00 -18.92
C ARG A 139 -23.30 17.48 -17.80
N GLU A 140 -24.53 16.98 -17.75
CA GLU A 140 -25.46 17.35 -16.70
C GLU A 140 -25.00 16.85 -15.33
N ALA A 141 -24.59 15.60 -15.21
CA ALA A 141 -24.07 15.05 -13.96
C ALA A 141 -22.87 15.85 -13.44
N LEU A 142 -21.92 16.21 -14.32
CA LEU A 142 -20.73 16.98 -13.97
C LEU A 142 -21.03 18.47 -13.72
N ARG A 143 -22.18 18.99 -14.18
CA ARG A 143 -22.66 20.33 -13.86
C ARG A 143 -23.30 20.38 -12.48
N VAL A 144 -24.09 19.36 -12.14
CA VAL A 144 -24.73 19.23 -10.81
C VAL A 144 -23.68 18.95 -9.74
N ARG A 145 -22.78 18.02 -9.99
CA ARG A 145 -21.66 17.69 -9.10
C ARG A 145 -20.33 17.92 -9.83
N PRO A 146 -19.53 18.91 -9.41
CA PRO A 146 -18.31 19.27 -10.13
C PRO A 146 -17.33 18.11 -10.28
N GLY A 147 -16.96 17.79 -11.52
CA GLY A 147 -15.99 16.76 -11.86
C GLY A 147 -15.14 17.15 -13.05
N TYR A 148 -14.34 16.22 -13.55
CA TYR A 148 -13.31 16.46 -14.55
C TYR A 148 -13.39 15.41 -15.65
N VAL A 149 -13.01 15.80 -16.85
CA VAL A 149 -12.94 14.91 -18.03
C VAL A 149 -11.57 14.97 -18.67
N VAL A 150 -11.12 13.84 -19.23
CA VAL A 150 -9.84 13.74 -19.93
C VAL A 150 -9.93 12.67 -21.01
N PRO A 151 -9.40 12.90 -22.23
CA PRO A 151 -9.28 11.85 -23.23
C PRO A 151 -8.25 10.81 -22.77
N VAL A 152 -8.57 9.53 -22.95
CA VAL A 152 -7.66 8.41 -22.67
C VAL A 152 -6.97 8.01 -23.97
N ARG A 153 -5.64 8.13 -24.03
CA ARG A 153 -4.82 7.77 -25.19
C ARG A 153 -3.73 6.80 -24.75
N GLY A 154 -3.85 5.54 -25.12
CA GLY A 154 -2.90 4.49 -24.75
C GLY A 154 -2.86 4.19 -23.24
N HIS A 155 -1.77 3.59 -22.79
CA HIS A 155 -1.50 3.25 -21.37
C HIS A 155 -0.77 4.38 -20.62
N ALA A 156 -0.61 5.57 -21.23
CA ALA A 156 0.12 6.66 -20.62
C ALA A 156 -0.59 7.15 -19.35
N ASP A 157 0.21 7.37 -18.31
CA ASP A 157 -0.19 8.13 -17.12
C ASP A 157 -1.01 9.33 -17.57
N LEU A 158 -2.25 9.41 -17.10
CA LEU A 158 -3.12 10.56 -17.31
C LEU A 158 -2.49 11.75 -16.61
N LYS A 159 -1.53 12.39 -17.30
CA LYS A 159 -0.98 13.66 -16.83
C LYS A 159 -2.17 14.57 -16.60
N GLU A 160 -2.14 15.34 -15.52
CA GLU A 160 -3.22 16.21 -15.04
C GLU A 160 -3.66 17.30 -16.05
N SER A 161 -3.86 16.90 -17.31
CA SER A 161 -4.45 17.71 -18.36
C SER A 161 -5.99 17.72 -18.32
N ALA A 162 -6.56 17.09 -17.27
CA ALA A 162 -8.00 17.06 -17.07
C ALA A 162 -8.60 18.45 -17.05
N VAL A 163 -9.65 18.62 -17.83
CA VAL A 163 -10.43 19.84 -17.89
C VAL A 163 -11.68 19.71 -17.04
N THR A 164 -12.17 20.85 -16.55
CA THR A 164 -13.40 20.89 -15.75
C THR A 164 -14.60 20.41 -16.58
N GLY A 165 -15.30 19.39 -16.10
CA GLY A 165 -16.49 18.85 -16.77
C GLY A 165 -17.72 19.75 -16.70
N HIS A 166 -17.72 20.73 -15.77
CA HIS A 166 -18.81 21.68 -15.57
C HIS A 166 -18.73 22.95 -16.48
N GLY A 167 -17.66 23.08 -17.29
CA GLY A 167 -17.50 24.21 -18.21
C GLY A 167 -17.98 23.89 -19.63
N PRO A 168 -18.76 24.80 -20.29
CA PRO A 168 -19.39 24.50 -21.57
C PRO A 168 -18.42 24.25 -22.73
N GLY A 169 -17.27 24.90 -22.74
CA GLY A 169 -16.27 24.80 -23.84
C GLY A 169 -15.28 23.64 -23.74
N GLN A 170 -15.27 22.94 -22.63
CA GLN A 170 -14.21 21.96 -22.31
C GLN A 170 -14.43 20.58 -22.95
N TRP A 171 -15.68 20.25 -23.27
CA TRP A 171 -16.06 18.97 -23.84
C TRP A 171 -15.57 18.74 -25.28
N LYS A 172 -15.22 19.82 -26.01
CA LYS A 172 -14.63 19.72 -27.36
C LYS A 172 -13.34 18.86 -27.37
N ARG A 173 -12.61 18.82 -26.24
CA ARG A 173 -11.36 18.04 -26.15
C ARG A 173 -11.58 16.52 -26.10
N VAL A 174 -12.75 16.08 -25.66
CA VAL A 174 -13.09 14.65 -25.50
C VAL A 174 -14.13 14.18 -26.51
N SER A 175 -14.81 15.09 -27.22
CA SER A 175 -15.94 14.76 -28.13
C SER A 175 -15.55 13.81 -29.27
N GLY A 176 -14.31 13.87 -29.75
CA GLY A 176 -13.78 12.99 -30.80
C GLY A 176 -13.02 11.77 -30.26
N SER A 177 -13.02 11.52 -28.95
CA SER A 177 -12.31 10.38 -28.40
C SER A 177 -13.20 9.15 -28.35
N ASP A 178 -12.66 7.98 -28.70
CA ASP A 178 -13.36 6.70 -28.53
C ASP A 178 -13.36 6.24 -27.06
N VAL A 179 -12.40 6.73 -26.27
CA VAL A 179 -12.34 6.51 -24.83
C VAL A 179 -12.01 7.82 -24.13
N PHE A 180 -12.78 8.17 -23.11
CA PHE A 180 -12.49 9.29 -22.23
C PHE A 180 -12.82 8.94 -20.77
N ARG A 181 -12.16 9.59 -19.82
CA ARG A 181 -12.35 9.37 -18.40
C ARG A 181 -13.13 10.52 -17.77
N CYS A 182 -14.15 10.15 -16.98
CA CYS A 182 -14.78 11.04 -16.00
C CYS A 182 -14.21 10.76 -14.62
N ALA A 183 -13.96 11.81 -13.84
CA ALA A 183 -13.52 11.68 -12.48
C ALA A 183 -14.07 12.79 -11.59
N TRP A 184 -14.67 12.42 -10.49
CA TRP A 184 -14.94 13.27 -9.35
C TRP A 184 -13.82 13.04 -8.35
N TYR A 185 -13.06 14.09 -8.06
CA TYR A 185 -12.01 13.98 -7.06
C TYR A 185 -12.63 13.69 -5.71
N ARG A 186 -12.08 12.73 -4.99
CA ARG A 186 -12.52 12.36 -3.64
C ARG A 186 -11.43 12.72 -2.65
N THR A 187 -11.83 13.07 -1.44
CA THR A 187 -10.89 13.46 -0.39
C THR A 187 -11.45 13.13 0.98
N ASP A 188 -10.58 13.08 1.99
CA ASP A 188 -10.95 13.03 3.39
C ASP A 188 -11.37 14.41 3.91
N ARG A 189 -11.92 14.48 5.12
CA ARG A 189 -12.35 15.74 5.73
C ARG A 189 -11.24 16.78 5.89
N SER A 190 -9.98 16.35 6.01
CA SER A 190 -8.83 17.26 6.14
C SER A 190 -8.31 17.78 4.79
N GLY A 191 -8.69 17.17 3.67
CA GLY A 191 -8.20 17.48 2.33
C GLY A 191 -6.75 17.03 2.07
N ARG A 192 -6.19 16.16 2.90
CA ARG A 192 -4.81 15.67 2.78
C ARG A 192 -4.67 14.44 1.88
N LEU A 193 -5.63 13.54 1.92
CA LEU A 193 -5.71 12.42 0.99
C LEU A 193 -6.58 12.82 -0.20
N VAL A 194 -5.99 12.97 -1.38
CA VAL A 194 -6.73 13.34 -2.59
C VAL A 194 -6.67 12.21 -3.61
N LEU A 195 -7.84 11.65 -3.89
CA LEU A 195 -8.04 10.54 -4.83
C LEU A 195 -8.65 11.11 -6.12
N GLY A 196 -7.81 11.28 -7.15
CA GLY A 196 -8.13 12.03 -8.36
C GLY A 196 -8.37 11.17 -9.59
N LEU A 197 -7.84 11.62 -10.74
CA LEU A 197 -8.06 11.01 -12.06
C LEU A 197 -7.75 9.52 -12.14
N ARG A 198 -6.78 9.05 -11.37
CA ARG A 198 -6.38 7.65 -11.34
C ARG A 198 -7.54 6.71 -11.02
N TYR A 199 -8.50 7.19 -10.20
CA TYR A 199 -9.66 6.42 -9.71
C TYR A 199 -10.95 6.73 -10.47
N GLY A 200 -10.85 7.38 -11.63
CA GLY A 200 -11.99 7.72 -12.46
C GLY A 200 -12.60 6.51 -13.17
N CYS A 201 -13.69 6.79 -13.90
CA CYS A 201 -14.38 5.82 -14.73
C CYS A 201 -14.16 6.17 -16.21
N ASP A 202 -13.68 5.21 -17.00
CA ASP A 202 -13.53 5.32 -18.44
C ASP A 202 -14.88 5.03 -19.11
N ILE A 203 -15.23 5.83 -20.10
CA ILE A 203 -16.35 5.60 -21.00
C ILE A 203 -15.79 5.18 -22.33
N GLU A 204 -16.16 3.99 -22.80
CA GLU A 204 -15.73 3.40 -24.06
C GLU A 204 -16.88 3.35 -25.04
N PHE A 205 -16.72 3.95 -26.23
CA PHE A 205 -17.68 3.87 -27.30
C PHE A 205 -17.41 2.63 -28.16
N TRP A 206 -18.24 1.60 -27.99
CA TRP A 206 -18.13 0.35 -28.72
C TRP A 206 -18.90 0.46 -30.04
N ARG A 207 -18.23 0.14 -31.16
CA ARG A 207 -18.83 0.16 -32.49
C ARG A 207 -19.64 -1.09 -32.72
N GLN A 208 -20.76 -0.95 -33.40
CA GLN A 208 -21.48 -2.10 -33.89
C GLN A 208 -20.92 -2.49 -35.25
N GLU A 209 -20.45 -3.71 -35.38
CA GLU A 209 -20.01 -4.36 -36.60
C GLU A 209 -20.84 -5.65 -36.73
N ASP A 210 -21.71 -5.69 -37.73
CA ASP A 210 -22.71 -6.74 -37.92
C ASP A 210 -23.55 -6.98 -36.63
N ASP A 211 -23.51 -8.19 -36.11
CA ASP A 211 -24.21 -8.63 -34.90
C ASP A 211 -23.37 -8.45 -33.61
N ARG A 212 -22.21 -7.79 -33.68
CA ARG A 212 -21.29 -7.64 -32.56
C ARG A 212 -21.04 -6.17 -32.19
N LEU A 213 -20.74 -5.96 -30.90
CA LEU A 213 -20.15 -4.73 -30.42
C LEU A 213 -18.63 -4.95 -30.27
N VAL A 214 -17.84 -4.09 -30.89
CA VAL A 214 -16.37 -4.17 -30.94
C VAL A 214 -15.75 -3.08 -30.05
N SER A 215 -14.82 -3.47 -29.20
CA SER A 215 -14.13 -2.59 -28.27
C SER A 215 -13.19 -1.62 -28.98
N PRO A 216 -13.10 -0.34 -28.56
CA PRO A 216 -12.14 0.62 -29.11
C PRO A 216 -10.70 0.37 -28.63
N ARG A 217 -10.51 -0.50 -27.65
CA ARG A 217 -9.18 -0.85 -27.11
C ARG A 217 -9.17 -2.26 -26.50
N ARG A 218 -7.98 -2.84 -26.35
CA ARG A 218 -7.81 -4.10 -25.63
C ARG A 218 -8.15 -3.96 -24.15
N ASN A 219 -8.90 -4.92 -23.60
CA ASN A 219 -9.27 -4.99 -22.19
C ASN A 219 -8.81 -6.29 -21.51
N GLY A 220 -8.15 -7.17 -22.23
CA GLY A 220 -7.60 -8.43 -21.71
C GLY A 220 -8.64 -9.53 -21.44
N VAL A 221 -9.92 -9.33 -21.81
CA VAL A 221 -11.01 -10.30 -21.62
C VAL A 221 -11.70 -10.61 -22.95
N ALA A 222 -12.35 -9.61 -23.56
CA ALA A 222 -13.06 -9.78 -24.82
C ALA A 222 -12.98 -8.51 -25.66
N GLU A 223 -12.55 -8.63 -26.91
CA GLU A 223 -12.48 -7.52 -27.86
C GLU A 223 -13.83 -7.26 -28.56
N SER A 224 -14.75 -8.23 -28.53
CA SER A 224 -16.11 -8.07 -29.02
C SER A 224 -17.10 -8.94 -28.25
N VAL A 225 -18.37 -8.49 -28.20
CA VAL A 225 -19.50 -9.22 -27.61
C VAL A 225 -20.71 -9.18 -28.54
N PRO A 226 -21.66 -10.14 -28.49
CA PRO A 226 -22.90 -10.06 -29.26
C PRO A 226 -23.68 -8.78 -28.94
N ALA A 227 -24.19 -8.10 -29.97
CA ALA A 227 -24.87 -6.82 -29.79
C ALA A 227 -26.18 -6.94 -28.99
N ASP A 228 -26.90 -8.05 -29.17
CA ASP A 228 -28.23 -8.29 -28.57
C ASP A 228 -28.17 -9.16 -27.30
N GLU A 229 -26.96 -9.45 -26.80
CA GLU A 229 -26.80 -10.21 -25.55
C GLU A 229 -27.39 -9.44 -24.36
N ALA A 230 -28.21 -10.12 -23.55
CA ALA A 230 -28.72 -9.54 -22.31
C ALA A 230 -27.59 -9.27 -21.30
N ALA A 231 -27.72 -8.19 -20.54
CA ALA A 231 -26.80 -7.90 -19.44
C ALA A 231 -26.97 -8.93 -18.33
N VAL A 232 -25.86 -9.26 -17.67
CA VAL A 232 -25.79 -10.11 -16.48
C VAL A 232 -25.13 -9.34 -15.34
N GLU A 233 -25.25 -9.86 -14.12
CA GLU A 233 -24.49 -9.37 -12.97
C GLU A 233 -23.27 -10.24 -12.74
N ALA A 234 -22.17 -9.59 -12.33
CA ALA A 234 -20.92 -10.24 -11.95
C ALA A 234 -20.31 -9.52 -10.75
N ASP A 235 -19.44 -10.19 -10.02
CA ASP A 235 -18.78 -9.57 -8.88
C ASP A 235 -17.68 -8.57 -9.30
N GLU A 236 -17.50 -7.48 -8.54
CA GLU A 236 -16.49 -6.45 -8.80
C GLU A 236 -15.07 -7.01 -8.85
N SER A 237 -14.79 -8.08 -8.11
CA SER A 237 -13.48 -8.75 -8.11
C SER A 237 -13.08 -9.26 -9.50
N LEU A 238 -14.01 -9.44 -10.44
CA LEU A 238 -13.72 -9.75 -11.84
C LEU A 238 -13.20 -8.55 -12.64
N PHE A 239 -13.35 -7.33 -12.13
CA PHE A 239 -12.97 -6.08 -12.81
C PHE A 239 -11.75 -5.39 -12.21
N THR A 240 -11.38 -5.73 -10.98
CA THR A 240 -10.17 -5.21 -10.32
C THR A 240 -9.66 -6.17 -9.25
N ASP A 241 -8.35 -6.35 -9.22
CA ASP A 241 -7.67 -7.14 -8.20
C ASP A 241 -7.49 -6.37 -6.87
N LEU A 242 -7.93 -5.11 -6.81
CA LEU A 242 -8.07 -4.37 -5.54
C LEU A 242 -9.30 -4.81 -4.74
N ALA A 243 -10.32 -5.37 -5.38
CA ALA A 243 -11.50 -5.82 -4.67
C ALA A 243 -11.22 -7.11 -3.87
N PRO A 244 -11.80 -7.26 -2.68
CA PRO A 244 -11.85 -8.54 -1.98
C PRO A 244 -12.63 -9.58 -2.80
N LEU A 245 -12.39 -10.86 -2.52
CA LEU A 245 -13.21 -11.93 -3.09
C LEU A 245 -14.62 -11.92 -2.45
N PRO A 246 -15.67 -12.29 -3.18
CA PRO A 246 -17.05 -12.28 -2.66
C PRO A 246 -17.24 -13.15 -1.42
N GLU A 247 -16.46 -14.22 -1.29
CA GLU A 247 -16.47 -15.11 -0.12
C GLU A 247 -15.87 -14.44 1.13
N GLU A 248 -15.08 -13.37 0.95
CA GLU A 248 -14.37 -12.68 2.03
C GLU A 248 -15.20 -11.55 2.67
N GLN A 249 -15.92 -10.77 1.85
CA GLN A 249 -16.63 -9.56 2.31
C GLN A 249 -18.04 -9.41 1.71
N GLY A 250 -18.56 -10.47 1.08
CA GLY A 250 -19.83 -10.44 0.35
C GLY A 250 -19.70 -9.89 -1.06
N PRO A 251 -20.63 -10.25 -1.97
CA PRO A 251 -20.59 -9.86 -3.36
C PRO A 251 -20.87 -8.37 -3.56
N THR A 252 -20.15 -7.75 -4.51
CA THR A 252 -20.41 -6.40 -4.99
C THR A 252 -20.84 -6.49 -6.47
N PRO A 253 -22.17 -6.49 -6.77
CA PRO A 253 -22.66 -6.76 -8.12
C PRO A 253 -22.36 -5.60 -9.08
N VAL A 254 -21.93 -5.97 -10.27
CA VAL A 254 -21.63 -5.05 -11.39
C VAL A 254 -22.35 -5.56 -12.63
N ARG A 255 -23.12 -4.69 -13.31
CA ARG A 255 -23.83 -5.02 -14.55
C ARG A 255 -22.84 -5.13 -15.71
N THR A 256 -22.85 -6.28 -16.39
CA THR A 256 -21.90 -6.58 -17.48
C THR A 256 -22.49 -7.52 -18.54
N ARG A 257 -21.66 -8.07 -19.42
CA ARG A 257 -21.95 -9.12 -20.41
C ARG A 257 -21.30 -10.44 -19.98
N ARG A 258 -21.80 -11.59 -20.47
CA ARG A 258 -21.33 -12.94 -20.08
C ARG A 258 -19.81 -13.10 -20.21
N ALA A 259 -19.21 -12.54 -21.28
CA ALA A 259 -17.79 -12.61 -21.50
C ALA A 259 -16.96 -12.04 -20.32
N PHE A 260 -17.47 -11.04 -19.59
CA PHE A 260 -16.83 -10.42 -18.44
C PHE A 260 -17.29 -10.99 -17.09
N ALA A 261 -18.30 -11.85 -17.09
CA ALA A 261 -18.81 -12.50 -15.88
C ALA A 261 -18.11 -13.83 -15.57
N VAL A 262 -17.14 -14.23 -16.37
CA VAL A 262 -16.38 -15.47 -16.19
C VAL A 262 -15.00 -15.14 -15.64
N GLY A 263 -14.58 -15.87 -14.63
CA GLY A 263 -13.21 -15.76 -14.10
C GLY A 263 -12.18 -16.16 -15.15
N ALA A 264 -11.31 -15.24 -15.54
CA ALA A 264 -10.22 -15.54 -16.47
C ALA A 264 -9.12 -16.34 -15.77
N VAL A 265 -8.45 -17.22 -16.51
CA VAL A 265 -7.17 -17.83 -16.08
C VAL A 265 -6.19 -16.70 -15.78
N GLY A 266 -5.55 -16.74 -14.61
CA GLY A 266 -4.62 -15.70 -14.20
C GLY A 266 -5.20 -14.70 -13.18
N ARG A 267 -6.37 -14.98 -12.60
CA ARG A 267 -6.92 -14.24 -11.45
C ARG A 267 -6.75 -15.02 -10.16
N ARG A 268 -6.56 -14.29 -9.08
CA ARG A 268 -6.52 -14.87 -7.73
C ARG A 268 -7.87 -15.52 -7.39
N SER A 269 -7.82 -16.76 -6.88
CA SER A 269 -8.99 -17.53 -6.43
C SER A 269 -8.82 -18.06 -5.01
N PHE A 270 -7.86 -17.56 -4.26
CA PHE A 270 -7.55 -17.99 -2.90
C PHE A 270 -7.45 -16.77 -1.96
N PRO A 271 -7.80 -16.94 -0.69
CA PRO A 271 -7.68 -15.90 0.32
C PRO A 271 -6.21 -15.64 0.67
N VAL A 272 -5.92 -14.40 1.05
CA VAL A 272 -4.63 -14.00 1.59
C VAL A 272 -4.87 -13.26 2.91
N ASP A 273 -4.20 -13.71 3.97
CA ASP A 273 -4.24 -13.08 5.28
C ASP A 273 -3.02 -12.18 5.51
N ALA A 274 -3.09 -11.33 6.51
CA ALA A 274 -1.93 -10.60 7.04
C ALA A 274 -1.64 -11.05 8.47
N VAL A 275 -0.37 -11.24 8.80
CA VAL A 275 0.09 -11.55 10.14
C VAL A 275 1.07 -10.47 10.58
N TYR A 276 0.79 -9.85 11.71
CA TYR A 276 1.67 -8.91 12.39
C TYR A 276 2.22 -9.52 13.66
N THR A 277 3.50 -9.31 13.94
CA THR A 277 4.05 -9.49 15.29
C THR A 277 4.23 -8.11 15.91
N TRP A 278 3.79 -7.96 17.17
CA TRP A 278 3.83 -6.67 17.84
C TRP A 278 4.06 -6.83 19.34
N VAL A 279 4.76 -5.85 19.89
CA VAL A 279 4.99 -5.71 21.34
C VAL A 279 4.98 -4.24 21.71
N ASP A 280 4.40 -3.92 22.87
CA ASP A 280 4.61 -2.65 23.53
C ASP A 280 5.78 -2.78 24.53
N GLY A 281 6.95 -2.34 24.08
CA GLY A 281 8.15 -2.35 24.91
C GLY A 281 8.15 -1.30 26.04
N SER A 282 7.13 -0.44 26.13
CA SER A 282 6.93 0.50 27.23
C SER A 282 6.05 -0.07 28.35
N ASP A 283 5.40 -1.22 28.13
CA ASP A 283 4.56 -1.87 29.12
C ASP A 283 5.38 -2.31 30.35
N PRO A 284 5.08 -1.78 31.55
CA PRO A 284 5.84 -2.13 32.78
C PRO A 284 5.76 -3.61 33.15
N HIS A 285 4.67 -4.31 32.79
CA HIS A 285 4.54 -5.74 33.06
C HIS A 285 5.50 -6.54 32.17
N TRP A 286 5.49 -6.24 30.86
CA TRP A 286 6.39 -6.86 29.89
C TRP A 286 7.87 -6.58 30.22
N LEU A 287 8.21 -5.34 30.61
CA LEU A 287 9.56 -4.97 31.03
C LEU A 287 10.02 -5.77 32.27
N ARG A 288 9.14 -5.95 33.24
CA ARG A 288 9.46 -6.77 34.43
C ARG A 288 9.64 -8.24 34.06
N GLN A 289 8.80 -8.79 33.20
CA GLN A 289 8.99 -10.16 32.71
C GLN A 289 10.33 -10.31 32.00
N ARG A 290 10.63 -9.40 31.07
CA ARG A 290 11.90 -9.41 30.33
C ARG A 290 13.11 -9.32 31.27
N ALA A 291 13.08 -8.44 32.26
CA ALA A 291 14.16 -8.25 33.23
C ALA A 291 14.45 -9.52 34.07
N ARG A 292 13.43 -10.35 34.37
CA ARG A 292 13.62 -11.62 35.11
C ARG A 292 14.49 -12.63 34.36
N PHE A 293 14.59 -12.52 33.02
CA PHE A 293 15.36 -13.43 32.18
C PHE A 293 16.57 -12.76 31.52
N SER A 294 16.88 -11.48 31.84
CA SER A 294 17.91 -10.67 31.17
C SER A 294 19.33 -10.86 31.72
N ASP A 295 19.54 -11.70 32.71
CA ASP A 295 20.89 -11.99 33.29
C ASP A 295 21.76 -12.85 32.35
N LEU A 296 21.25 -13.22 31.18
CA LEU A 296 21.99 -13.92 30.14
C LEU A 296 22.81 -12.92 29.30
N PRO A 297 24.09 -13.19 29.06
CA PRO A 297 24.87 -12.39 28.10
C PRO A 297 24.25 -12.50 26.71
N TYR A 298 23.88 -11.38 26.15
CA TYR A 298 23.33 -11.31 24.78
C TYR A 298 23.91 -10.11 24.05
N HIS A 299 23.86 -10.18 22.72
CA HIS A 299 24.46 -9.16 21.87
C HIS A 299 23.77 -7.81 22.03
N ASP A 300 24.52 -6.71 21.97
CA ASP A 300 24.01 -5.34 22.14
C ASP A 300 22.84 -5.00 21.19
N GLU A 301 22.85 -5.51 19.98
CA GLU A 301 21.71 -5.36 19.04
C GLU A 301 20.43 -6.02 19.53
N ALA A 302 20.53 -7.17 20.24
CA ALA A 302 19.37 -7.85 20.80
C ALA A 302 18.83 -7.10 22.02
N ALA A 303 19.70 -6.34 22.69
CA ALA A 303 19.41 -5.56 23.89
C ALA A 303 18.85 -4.17 23.61
N ASN A 304 18.96 -3.68 22.39
CA ASN A 304 18.60 -2.31 22.07
C ASN A 304 17.12 -2.02 22.39
N ALA A 305 16.89 -1.24 23.46
CA ALA A 305 15.55 -0.85 23.92
C ALA A 305 14.72 -0.12 22.84
N ALA A 306 15.37 0.57 21.91
CA ALA A 306 14.70 1.26 20.81
C ALA A 306 13.90 0.31 19.90
N ARG A 307 14.26 -0.97 19.83
CA ARG A 307 13.55 -1.99 19.02
C ARG A 307 12.18 -2.37 19.56
N TYR A 308 11.97 -2.17 20.86
CA TYR A 308 10.73 -2.53 21.52
C TYR A 308 9.84 -1.31 21.80
N LEU A 309 10.32 -0.10 21.48
CA LEU A 309 9.56 1.12 21.69
C LEU A 309 8.51 1.26 20.59
N SER A 310 7.25 1.07 20.95
CA SER A 310 6.12 1.36 20.06
C SER A 310 5.93 2.88 19.91
N ARG A 311 5.85 3.34 18.66
CA ARG A 311 5.55 4.74 18.29
C ARG A 311 4.26 4.83 17.49
N ASP A 312 3.33 3.92 17.75
CA ASP A 312 2.08 3.74 17.00
C ASP A 312 2.27 3.31 15.52
N GLU A 313 3.45 2.78 15.15
CA GLU A 313 3.72 2.32 13.78
C GLU A 313 2.65 1.32 13.31
N LEU A 314 2.29 0.35 14.14
CA LEU A 314 1.25 -0.63 13.87
C LEU A 314 -0.07 0.03 13.44
N ARG A 315 -0.48 1.10 14.12
CA ARG A 315 -1.71 1.83 13.81
C ARG A 315 -1.71 2.35 12.37
N TYR A 316 -0.62 2.96 11.95
CA TYR A 316 -0.48 3.49 10.59
C TYR A 316 -0.22 2.39 9.57
N SER A 317 0.43 1.30 9.94
CA SER A 317 0.55 0.13 9.10
C SER A 317 -0.82 -0.47 8.80
N LEU A 318 -1.70 -0.61 9.80
CA LEU A 318 -3.08 -1.06 9.62
C LEU A 318 -3.92 -0.07 8.79
N ARG A 319 -3.75 1.26 8.98
CA ARG A 319 -4.37 2.27 8.09
C ARG A 319 -3.92 2.09 6.64
N SER A 320 -2.63 1.84 6.44
CA SER A 320 -2.07 1.64 5.11
C SER A 320 -2.60 0.38 4.43
N LEU A 321 -2.76 -0.69 5.21
CA LEU A 321 -3.33 -1.95 4.73
C LEU A 321 -4.80 -1.78 4.33
N HIS A 322 -5.60 -1.09 5.16
CA HIS A 322 -6.99 -0.76 4.83
C HIS A 322 -7.11 0.08 3.54
N LEU A 323 -6.22 1.06 3.37
CA LEU A 323 -6.23 1.93 2.19
C LEU A 323 -5.80 1.20 0.92
N TYR A 324 -4.72 0.42 0.98
CA TYR A 324 -3.98 0.02 -0.21
C TYR A 324 -3.99 -1.50 -0.50
N ALA A 325 -4.46 -2.31 0.46
CA ALA A 325 -4.62 -3.76 0.29
C ALA A 325 -5.98 -4.26 0.83
N PRO A 326 -7.12 -3.71 0.36
CA PRO A 326 -8.45 -4.09 0.87
C PRO A 326 -8.80 -5.56 0.62
N TRP A 327 -8.08 -6.24 -0.27
CA TRP A 327 -8.20 -7.65 -0.63
C TRP A 327 -7.61 -8.62 0.42
N ILE A 328 -6.98 -8.14 1.48
CA ILE A 328 -6.56 -8.97 2.62
C ILE A 328 -7.81 -9.44 3.37
N ARG A 329 -7.95 -10.74 3.60
CA ARG A 329 -9.11 -11.34 4.26
C ARG A 329 -9.13 -11.05 5.76
N THR A 330 -8.15 -11.55 6.49
CA THR A 330 -8.05 -11.48 7.96
C THR A 330 -6.68 -10.93 8.36
N ILE A 331 -6.64 -10.18 9.44
CA ILE A 331 -5.44 -9.62 10.04
C ILE A 331 -5.24 -10.27 11.40
N TYR A 332 -4.15 -11.01 11.55
CA TYR A 332 -3.76 -11.65 12.81
C TYR A 332 -2.69 -10.80 13.48
N LEU A 333 -2.93 -10.39 14.72
CA LEU A 333 -1.97 -9.69 15.56
C LEU A 333 -1.41 -10.66 16.59
N VAL A 334 -0.18 -11.12 16.38
CA VAL A 334 0.53 -12.01 17.29
C VAL A 334 1.26 -11.19 18.35
N THR A 335 0.98 -11.43 19.61
CA THR A 335 1.46 -10.60 20.72
C THR A 335 1.67 -11.40 22.01
N ALA A 336 2.42 -10.82 22.96
CA ALA A 336 2.70 -11.37 24.29
C ALA A 336 1.62 -10.94 25.30
N ASP A 337 0.37 -11.37 25.12
CA ASP A 337 -0.77 -11.03 25.99
C ASP A 337 -1.03 -9.50 26.10
N GLN A 338 -0.61 -8.75 25.07
CA GLN A 338 -0.80 -7.31 24.98
C GLN A 338 -1.81 -6.98 23.88
N THR A 339 -2.59 -5.91 24.06
CA THR A 339 -3.51 -5.42 23.03
C THR A 339 -3.44 -3.89 23.00
N PRO A 340 -3.18 -3.27 21.85
CA PRO A 340 -3.20 -1.81 21.75
C PRO A 340 -4.56 -1.25 22.15
N GLN A 341 -4.60 -0.23 23.02
CA GLN A 341 -5.86 0.33 23.54
C GLN A 341 -6.77 0.90 22.44
N TRP A 342 -6.18 1.41 21.37
CA TRP A 342 -6.89 1.97 20.23
C TRP A 342 -7.43 0.90 19.26
N LEU A 343 -7.02 -0.37 19.38
CA LEU A 343 -7.41 -1.42 18.45
C LEU A 343 -8.85 -1.88 18.69
N ASN A 344 -9.64 -1.91 17.63
CA ASN A 344 -10.99 -2.47 17.62
C ASN A 344 -10.93 -4.00 17.43
N THR A 345 -10.85 -4.72 18.53
CA THR A 345 -10.80 -6.19 18.55
C THR A 345 -12.13 -6.85 18.16
N ASP A 346 -13.24 -6.10 18.16
CA ASP A 346 -14.56 -6.60 17.78
C ASP A 346 -14.76 -6.60 16.25
N HIS A 347 -13.84 -5.99 15.52
CA HIS A 347 -13.91 -5.97 14.06
C HIS A 347 -13.67 -7.38 13.48
N PRO A 348 -14.55 -7.92 12.60
CA PRO A 348 -14.51 -9.33 12.16
C PRO A 348 -13.21 -9.74 11.42
N ARG A 349 -12.48 -8.75 10.87
CA ARG A 349 -11.20 -8.98 10.19
C ARG A 349 -9.99 -8.94 11.13
N ILE A 350 -10.15 -8.59 12.40
CA ILE A 350 -9.05 -8.53 13.38
C ILE A 350 -9.11 -9.74 14.29
N LYS A 351 -7.99 -10.43 14.43
CA LYS A 351 -7.82 -11.53 15.40
C LYS A 351 -6.53 -11.32 16.18
N VAL A 352 -6.64 -11.21 17.48
CA VAL A 352 -5.48 -11.18 18.39
C VAL A 352 -5.11 -12.61 18.75
N VAL A 353 -3.83 -12.95 18.65
CA VAL A 353 -3.28 -14.29 18.87
C VAL A 353 -2.19 -14.19 19.91
N GLY A 354 -2.34 -14.89 21.01
CA GLY A 354 -1.32 -14.97 22.05
C GLY A 354 -0.18 -15.91 21.66
N HIS A 355 1.01 -15.69 22.20
CA HIS A 355 2.12 -16.62 21.99
C HIS A 355 1.77 -18.05 22.44
N ARG A 356 0.96 -18.20 23.50
CA ARG A 356 0.48 -19.51 23.99
C ARG A 356 -0.36 -20.29 22.98
N ASP A 357 -1.02 -19.58 22.08
CA ASP A 357 -1.89 -20.20 21.08
C ASP A 357 -1.11 -20.84 19.93
N ILE A 358 0.15 -20.43 19.72
CA ILE A 358 0.98 -20.88 18.62
C ILE A 358 2.21 -21.67 19.04
N PHE A 359 2.69 -21.53 20.29
CA PHE A 359 3.82 -22.31 20.78
C PHE A 359 3.39 -23.70 21.23
N ARG A 360 4.08 -24.71 20.67
CA ARG A 360 3.80 -26.12 21.00
C ARG A 360 4.17 -26.45 22.44
N ASP A 361 5.27 -25.88 22.91
CA ASP A 361 5.79 -26.04 24.25
C ASP A 361 5.63 -24.71 25.01
N PRO A 362 4.67 -24.63 25.95
CA PRO A 362 4.46 -23.40 26.72
C PRO A 362 5.58 -23.11 27.74
N GLU A 363 6.45 -24.09 28.07
CA GLU A 363 7.55 -23.91 29.00
C GLU A 363 8.66 -22.97 28.48
N VAL A 364 8.75 -22.80 27.15
CA VAL A 364 9.71 -21.88 26.54
C VAL A 364 9.28 -20.41 26.64
N LEU A 365 8.03 -20.16 27.03
CA LEU A 365 7.48 -18.81 27.21
C LEU A 365 7.81 -18.25 28.63
N PRO A 366 7.91 -16.91 28.78
CA PRO A 366 7.79 -15.91 27.73
C PRO A 366 9.00 -15.88 26.81
N THR A 367 8.80 -15.46 25.55
CA THR A 367 9.89 -15.18 24.62
C THR A 367 9.90 -13.71 24.21
N PHE A 368 11.10 -13.16 24.02
CA PHE A 368 11.40 -11.79 23.58
C PHE A 368 12.15 -11.81 22.23
N ASN A 369 12.09 -12.95 21.56
CA ASN A 369 12.81 -13.27 20.34
C ASN A 369 11.84 -13.37 19.15
N SER A 370 11.93 -12.42 18.21
CA SER A 370 11.09 -12.46 17.02
C SER A 370 11.36 -13.69 16.14
N HIS A 371 12.60 -14.24 16.10
CA HIS A 371 12.88 -15.46 15.37
C HIS A 371 12.10 -16.66 15.94
N ALA A 372 12.00 -16.75 17.27
CA ALA A 372 11.19 -17.77 17.93
C ALA A 372 9.70 -17.64 17.58
N ILE A 373 9.17 -16.41 17.64
CA ILE A 373 7.75 -16.13 17.29
C ILE A 373 7.50 -16.45 15.82
N GLU A 374 8.37 -15.96 14.92
CA GLU A 374 8.28 -16.18 13.46
C GLU A 374 8.27 -17.66 13.09
N SER A 375 8.98 -18.51 13.82
CA SER A 375 9.03 -19.95 13.57
C SER A 375 7.69 -20.66 13.84
N GLN A 376 6.77 -20.05 14.62
CA GLN A 376 5.51 -20.66 15.03
C GLN A 376 4.28 -20.16 14.26
N LEU A 377 4.41 -19.19 13.35
CA LEU A 377 3.28 -18.53 12.67
C LEU A 377 2.34 -19.48 11.93
N HIS A 378 2.84 -20.59 11.39
CA HIS A 378 2.04 -21.59 10.69
C HIS A 378 1.01 -22.31 11.59
N ARG A 379 1.09 -22.14 12.91
CA ARG A 379 0.19 -22.73 13.91
C ARG A 379 -1.01 -21.83 14.23
N ILE A 380 -1.05 -20.62 13.70
CA ILE A 380 -2.21 -19.74 13.88
C ILE A 380 -3.47 -20.43 13.34
N GLU A 381 -4.48 -20.54 14.19
CA GLU A 381 -5.74 -21.15 13.84
C GLU A 381 -6.50 -20.32 12.80
N GLY A 382 -7.00 -20.95 11.74
CA GLY A 382 -7.75 -20.31 10.66
C GLY A 382 -6.91 -19.51 9.68
N LEU A 383 -5.56 -19.48 9.83
CA LEU A 383 -4.64 -18.84 8.89
C LEU A 383 -4.73 -19.50 7.51
N SER A 384 -4.84 -18.71 6.47
CA SER A 384 -4.85 -19.19 5.08
C SER A 384 -3.49 -19.79 4.67
N GLU A 385 -3.49 -20.55 3.59
CA GLU A 385 -2.25 -21.10 3.00
C GLU A 385 -1.31 -19.97 2.57
N HIS A 386 -1.86 -18.92 1.96
CA HIS A 386 -1.11 -17.75 1.52
C HIS A 386 -1.32 -16.61 2.51
N PHE A 387 -0.24 -16.05 3.01
CA PHE A 387 -0.34 -14.89 3.90
C PHE A 387 0.87 -13.96 3.77
N LEU A 388 0.69 -12.72 4.17
CA LEU A 388 1.73 -11.72 4.25
C LEU A 388 2.15 -11.52 5.71
N TYR A 389 3.41 -11.70 5.99
CA TYR A 389 3.98 -11.40 7.31
C TYR A 389 4.54 -9.97 7.31
N PHE A 390 4.13 -9.19 8.28
CA PHE A 390 4.51 -7.80 8.49
C PHE A 390 5.20 -7.61 9.84
N ASN A 391 6.21 -6.79 9.85
CA ASN A 391 6.60 -6.07 11.07
C ASN A 391 5.76 -4.79 11.17
N ASP A 392 5.58 -4.25 12.37
CA ASP A 392 4.77 -3.07 12.64
C ASP A 392 5.31 -1.79 11.98
N ASP A 393 6.62 -1.72 11.71
CA ASP A 393 7.31 -0.61 11.03
C ASP A 393 7.25 -0.66 9.50
N VAL A 394 6.60 -1.67 8.92
CA VAL A 394 6.40 -1.84 7.46
C VAL A 394 5.06 -1.27 7.05
N ILE A 395 5.08 -0.28 6.15
CA ILE A 395 3.92 0.52 5.78
C ILE A 395 3.73 0.51 4.26
N LEU A 396 2.50 0.30 3.80
CA LEU A 396 2.15 0.40 2.39
C LEU A 396 2.01 1.89 2.00
N GLY A 397 2.64 2.30 0.91
CA GLY A 397 2.67 3.70 0.48
C GLY A 397 1.72 4.04 -0.66
N GLN A 398 1.28 3.04 -1.41
CA GLN A 398 0.27 3.13 -2.48
C GLN A 398 -0.39 1.77 -2.69
N GLU A 399 -1.34 1.70 -3.64
CA GLU A 399 -2.09 0.46 -3.92
C GLU A 399 -1.15 -0.70 -4.20
N ILE A 400 -1.38 -1.76 -3.45
CA ILE A 400 -0.72 -3.05 -3.59
C ILE A 400 -1.74 -4.04 -4.15
N LEU A 401 -1.33 -4.76 -5.17
CA LEU A 401 -2.12 -5.82 -5.78
C LEU A 401 -1.64 -7.19 -5.27
N PRO A 402 -2.49 -8.21 -5.20
CA PRO A 402 -2.09 -9.56 -4.81
C PRO A 402 -0.88 -10.07 -5.59
N GLN A 403 -0.80 -9.78 -6.89
CA GLN A 403 0.28 -10.22 -7.77
C GLN A 403 1.64 -9.55 -7.51
N HIS A 404 1.72 -8.56 -6.60
CA HIS A 404 3.02 -8.14 -6.08
C HIS A 404 3.64 -9.22 -5.17
N PHE A 405 2.81 -10.10 -4.57
CA PHE A 405 3.26 -11.09 -3.61
C PHE A 405 2.98 -12.54 -4.03
N PHE A 406 1.86 -12.78 -4.70
CA PHE A 406 1.46 -14.11 -5.14
C PHE A 406 0.96 -14.06 -6.59
N LEU A 407 1.41 -15.00 -7.40
CA LEU A 407 0.79 -15.21 -8.70
C LEU A 407 -0.56 -15.89 -8.55
N PRO A 408 -1.44 -15.81 -9.55
CA PRO A 408 -2.76 -16.45 -9.52
C PRO A 408 -2.74 -17.97 -9.30
N ASN A 409 -1.64 -18.63 -9.65
CA ASN A 409 -1.42 -20.06 -9.40
C ASN A 409 -0.86 -20.37 -8.00
N GLY A 410 -0.72 -19.36 -7.14
CA GLY A 410 -0.25 -19.49 -5.76
C GLY A 410 1.27 -19.38 -5.57
N LEU A 411 2.07 -19.22 -6.62
CA LEU A 411 3.51 -19.01 -6.46
C LEU A 411 3.82 -17.70 -5.74
N GLY A 412 4.65 -17.76 -4.70
CA GLY A 412 5.07 -16.61 -3.93
C GLY A 412 6.18 -15.80 -4.61
N LYS A 413 6.23 -14.49 -4.34
CA LYS A 413 7.33 -13.60 -4.72
C LYS A 413 8.09 -13.12 -3.51
N PHE A 414 9.40 -13.14 -3.57
CA PHE A 414 10.26 -12.54 -2.56
C PHE A 414 11.21 -11.51 -3.16
N TYR A 415 11.67 -10.57 -2.34
CA TYR A 415 12.43 -9.41 -2.82
C TYR A 415 13.82 -9.37 -2.18
N LEU A 416 14.85 -9.59 -3.00
CA LEU A 416 16.23 -9.58 -2.56
C LEU A 416 16.74 -8.15 -2.29
N SER A 417 17.39 -7.98 -1.14
CA SER A 417 18.13 -6.77 -0.79
C SER A 417 19.48 -6.74 -1.52
N PRO A 418 20.06 -5.56 -1.80
CA PRO A 418 21.46 -5.45 -2.19
C PRO A 418 22.44 -5.82 -1.05
N ALA A 419 21.98 -5.85 0.20
CA ALA A 419 22.79 -6.23 1.35
C ALA A 419 23.09 -7.72 1.36
N LEU A 420 24.31 -8.07 1.71
CA LEU A 420 24.82 -9.45 1.72
C LEU A 420 24.70 -10.06 3.12
N VAL A 421 24.51 -11.37 3.15
CA VAL A 421 24.78 -12.17 4.35
C VAL A 421 26.30 -12.27 4.49
N PRO A 422 26.88 -11.91 5.65
CA PRO A 422 28.33 -11.96 5.84
C PRO A 422 28.91 -13.35 5.49
N PHE A 423 30.07 -13.37 4.88
CA PHE A 423 30.77 -14.60 4.55
C PHE A 423 31.55 -15.11 5.78
N GLY A 424 31.94 -16.37 5.77
CA GLY A 424 32.70 -17.03 6.83
C GLY A 424 31.82 -17.84 7.79
N ASP A 425 32.48 -18.55 8.71
CA ASP A 425 31.84 -19.41 9.67
C ASP A 425 31.05 -18.62 10.72
N LEU A 426 30.13 -19.31 11.39
CA LEU A 426 29.38 -18.74 12.50
C LEU A 426 30.33 -18.38 13.65
N SER A 427 30.20 -17.19 14.21
CA SER A 427 30.97 -16.71 15.35
C SER A 427 30.02 -16.26 16.48
N ALA A 428 30.46 -16.45 17.72
CA ALA A 428 29.76 -15.93 18.89
C ALA A 428 29.63 -14.38 18.90
N GLU A 429 30.51 -13.70 18.13
CA GLU A 429 30.52 -12.24 17.96
C GLU A 429 29.61 -11.76 16.83
N ASP A 430 29.02 -12.66 16.04
CA ASP A 430 28.12 -12.26 14.96
C ASP A 430 26.87 -11.56 15.52
N PRO A 431 26.48 -10.42 14.94
CA PRO A 431 25.17 -9.85 15.23
C PRO A 431 24.05 -10.87 14.96
N PRO A 432 22.98 -10.94 15.77
CA PRO A 432 21.93 -11.98 15.67
C PRO A 432 21.34 -12.14 14.25
N VAL A 433 21.17 -11.04 13.52
CA VAL A 433 20.67 -11.08 12.11
C VAL A 433 21.71 -11.67 11.17
N ALA A 434 23.01 -11.49 11.42
CA ALA A 434 24.06 -12.08 10.62
C ALA A 434 24.21 -13.58 10.92
N ALA A 435 24.20 -13.95 12.20
CA ALA A 435 24.23 -15.33 12.66
C ALA A 435 23.07 -16.15 12.08
N ALA A 436 21.83 -15.67 12.20
CA ALA A 436 20.67 -16.32 11.58
C ALA A 436 20.79 -16.47 10.07
N GLY A 437 21.36 -15.47 9.37
CA GLY A 437 21.63 -15.55 7.94
C GLY A 437 22.67 -16.62 7.58
N LYS A 438 23.73 -16.78 8.38
CA LYS A 438 24.74 -17.83 8.23
C LYS A 438 24.16 -19.22 8.50
N ASN A 439 23.33 -19.37 9.56
CA ASN A 439 22.63 -20.62 9.85
C ASN A 439 21.70 -21.02 8.70
N ASN A 440 20.90 -20.08 8.19
CA ASN A 440 20.04 -20.34 7.04
C ASN A 440 20.84 -20.76 5.80
N ARG A 441 22.00 -20.12 5.56
CA ARG A 441 22.92 -20.51 4.46
C ARG A 441 23.38 -21.95 4.60
N ARG A 442 23.78 -22.37 5.81
CA ARG A 442 24.21 -23.73 6.09
C ARG A 442 23.10 -24.73 5.79
N LEU A 443 21.87 -24.49 6.28
CA LEU A 443 20.72 -25.37 6.05
C LEU A 443 20.37 -25.51 4.58
N ILE A 444 20.36 -24.42 3.83
CA ILE A 444 20.09 -24.46 2.39
C ILE A 444 21.22 -25.18 1.63
N ALA A 445 22.48 -24.96 2.02
CA ALA A 445 23.61 -25.66 1.40
C ALA A 445 23.57 -27.17 1.67
N GLU A 446 23.30 -27.58 2.89
CA GLU A 446 23.17 -28.98 3.27
C GLU A 446 22.02 -29.68 2.54
N ARG A 447 20.87 -29.01 2.38
CA ARG A 447 19.67 -29.62 1.80
C ARG A 447 19.64 -29.57 0.28
N PHE A 448 20.10 -28.47 -0.34
CA PHE A 448 19.93 -28.22 -1.77
C PHE A 448 21.26 -28.02 -2.53
N GLY A 449 22.39 -27.93 -1.84
CA GLY A 449 23.70 -27.70 -2.46
C GLY A 449 23.92 -26.28 -2.96
N ASP A 450 23.07 -25.32 -2.55
CA ASP A 450 23.12 -23.92 -3.01
C ASP A 450 23.44 -22.94 -1.88
N HIS A 451 23.83 -21.72 -2.21
CA HIS A 451 24.30 -20.74 -1.23
C HIS A 451 23.43 -19.48 -1.16
N ILE A 452 22.96 -19.16 0.05
CA ILE A 452 22.35 -17.86 0.34
C ILE A 452 23.44 -16.77 0.33
N VAL A 453 23.29 -15.80 -0.56
CA VAL A 453 24.22 -14.67 -0.70
C VAL A 453 23.59 -13.35 -0.18
N ARG A 454 22.32 -13.11 -0.47
CA ARG A 454 21.65 -11.84 -0.22
C ARG A 454 20.67 -11.93 0.96
N LYS A 455 20.50 -10.81 1.67
CA LYS A 455 19.40 -10.64 2.60
C LYS A 455 18.10 -10.33 1.85
N MET A 456 16.95 -10.49 2.52
CA MET A 456 15.67 -10.05 2.01
C MET A 456 15.48 -8.54 2.23
N LYS A 457 14.70 -7.88 1.35
CA LYS A 457 14.20 -6.53 1.64
C LYS A 457 13.23 -6.60 2.82
N HIS A 458 13.20 -5.54 3.61
CA HIS A 458 12.26 -5.42 4.72
C HIS A 458 10.90 -4.89 4.22
N VAL A 459 10.16 -5.77 3.57
CA VAL A 459 8.83 -5.57 2.98
C VAL A 459 7.90 -6.66 3.51
N PRO A 460 6.59 -6.60 3.28
CA PRO A 460 5.73 -7.74 3.64
C PRO A 460 6.26 -9.02 3.00
N HIS A 461 6.43 -10.05 3.80
CA HIS A 461 6.94 -11.34 3.34
C HIS A 461 5.79 -12.25 2.88
N ALA A 462 5.81 -12.66 1.62
CA ALA A 462 4.84 -13.60 1.07
C ALA A 462 5.20 -15.02 1.53
N LEU A 463 4.36 -15.61 2.36
CA LEU A 463 4.63 -16.90 3.00
C LEU A 463 3.54 -17.93 2.65
N HIS A 464 3.96 -19.20 2.63
CA HIS A 464 3.09 -20.36 2.52
C HIS A 464 3.10 -21.12 3.84
N ARG A 465 1.91 -21.35 4.40
CA ARG A 465 1.75 -22.08 5.65
C ARG A 465 2.32 -23.50 5.58
N SER A 466 2.12 -24.17 4.45
CA SER A 466 2.66 -25.50 4.19
C SER A 466 4.18 -25.54 4.21
N ILE A 467 4.85 -24.56 3.58
CA ILE A 467 6.32 -24.46 3.54
C ILE A 467 6.91 -24.25 4.94
N LEU A 468 6.26 -23.46 5.78
CA LEU A 468 6.72 -23.30 7.18
C LEU A 468 6.68 -24.63 7.95
N ARG A 469 5.64 -25.46 7.71
CA ARG A 469 5.54 -26.82 8.27
C ARG A 469 6.61 -27.76 7.70
N GLU A 470 6.88 -27.68 6.41
CA GLU A 470 7.95 -28.44 5.77
C GLU A 470 9.31 -28.11 6.37
N ILE A 471 9.60 -26.81 6.60
CA ILE A 471 10.85 -26.36 7.25
C ILE A 471 10.96 -26.91 8.69
N GLU A 472 9.88 -26.91 9.47
CA GLU A 472 9.88 -27.49 10.82
C GLU A 472 10.18 -29.00 10.78
N THR A 473 9.65 -29.70 9.77
CA THR A 473 9.85 -31.14 9.59
C THR A 473 11.27 -31.47 9.10
N GLU A 474 11.80 -30.67 8.19
CA GLU A 474 13.11 -30.88 7.57
C GLU A 474 14.26 -30.53 8.53
N PHE A 475 14.09 -29.46 9.36
CA PHE A 475 15.12 -28.96 10.28
C PHE A 475 14.58 -28.93 11.73
N PRO A 476 14.18 -30.06 12.31
CA PRO A 476 13.46 -30.12 13.58
C PRO A 476 14.29 -29.61 14.76
N GLU A 477 15.60 -29.85 14.76
CA GLU A 477 16.48 -29.44 15.85
C GLU A 477 16.75 -27.93 15.86
N GLU A 478 17.06 -27.34 14.70
CA GLU A 478 17.26 -25.90 14.56
C GLU A 478 15.97 -25.12 14.82
N HIS A 479 14.85 -25.65 14.33
CA HIS A 479 13.53 -25.05 14.57
C HIS A 479 13.17 -25.08 16.06
N ARG A 480 13.31 -26.23 16.72
CA ARG A 480 13.06 -26.39 18.15
C ARG A 480 13.96 -25.47 19.00
N ARG A 481 15.27 -25.43 18.68
CA ARG A 481 16.24 -24.58 19.38
C ARG A 481 15.89 -23.10 19.25
N THR A 482 15.54 -22.65 18.02
CA THR A 482 15.10 -21.28 17.78
C THR A 482 13.81 -20.96 18.55
N ALA A 483 12.82 -21.85 18.55
CA ALA A 483 11.58 -21.70 19.30
C ALA A 483 11.81 -21.58 20.81
N ALA A 484 12.80 -22.31 21.35
CA ALA A 484 13.15 -22.28 22.77
C ALA A 484 14.02 -21.07 23.17
N SER A 485 14.56 -20.32 22.23
CA SER A 485 15.42 -19.16 22.50
C SER A 485 14.61 -17.96 22.96
N ARG A 486 14.67 -17.60 24.24
CA ARG A 486 13.95 -16.43 24.81
C ARG A 486 14.44 -15.10 24.27
N PHE A 487 15.72 -15.00 23.95
CA PHE A 487 16.35 -13.85 23.30
C PHE A 487 17.02 -14.28 22.01
N ARG A 488 17.24 -13.34 21.10
CA ARG A 488 17.97 -13.64 19.87
C ARG A 488 19.37 -14.14 20.17
N GLY A 489 19.66 -15.37 19.76
CA GLY A 489 20.94 -16.04 19.92
C GLY A 489 21.66 -16.24 18.59
N VAL A 490 22.94 -16.65 18.69
CA VAL A 490 23.77 -16.97 17.53
C VAL A 490 23.31 -18.23 16.80
N ASP A 491 22.60 -19.13 17.48
CA ASP A 491 22.10 -20.40 16.93
C ASP A 491 20.72 -20.29 16.31
N ASP A 492 20.08 -19.11 16.34
CA ASP A 492 18.77 -18.92 15.76
C ASP A 492 18.78 -19.05 14.24
N ILE A 493 17.66 -19.52 13.70
CA ILE A 493 17.33 -19.43 12.26
C ILE A 493 16.24 -18.37 12.05
N SER A 494 16.34 -17.62 10.95
CA SER A 494 15.30 -16.66 10.56
C SER A 494 14.34 -17.36 9.60
N VAL A 495 13.22 -17.91 10.14
CA VAL A 495 12.30 -18.75 9.38
C VAL A 495 11.47 -17.92 8.41
N ALA A 496 10.60 -17.03 8.92
CA ALA A 496 9.64 -16.29 8.09
C ALA A 496 10.30 -15.20 7.23
N SER A 497 11.27 -14.48 7.81
CA SER A 497 11.90 -13.33 7.13
C SER A 497 13.01 -13.71 6.14
N SER A 498 13.46 -14.98 6.11
CA SER A 498 14.56 -15.39 5.22
C SER A 498 14.49 -16.85 4.74
N LEU A 499 14.56 -17.85 5.64
CA LEU A 499 14.70 -19.27 5.27
C LEU A 499 13.56 -19.75 4.38
N HIS A 500 12.30 -19.38 4.71
CA HIS A 500 11.12 -19.71 3.93
C HIS A 500 11.28 -19.36 2.44
N HIS A 501 11.81 -18.19 2.12
CA HIS A 501 11.90 -17.73 0.74
C HIS A 501 12.86 -18.56 -0.10
N TYR A 502 14.02 -18.89 0.46
CA TYR A 502 15.02 -19.72 -0.21
C TYR A 502 14.57 -21.18 -0.30
N TYR A 503 13.99 -21.71 0.78
CA TYR A 503 13.43 -23.06 0.78
C TYR A 503 12.29 -23.18 -0.25
N ALA A 504 11.34 -22.26 -0.24
CA ALA A 504 10.22 -22.24 -1.18
C ALA A 504 10.67 -22.06 -2.64
N PHE A 505 11.77 -21.34 -2.88
CA PHE A 505 12.38 -21.25 -4.21
C PHE A 505 12.85 -22.61 -4.72
N HIS A 506 13.62 -23.34 -3.91
CA HIS A 506 14.10 -24.69 -4.26
C HIS A 506 12.96 -25.71 -4.34
N ALA A 507 11.90 -25.55 -3.55
CA ALA A 507 10.67 -26.36 -3.64
C ALA A 507 9.75 -25.99 -4.83
N GLY A 508 10.14 -25.02 -5.67
CA GLY A 508 9.35 -24.59 -6.83
C GLY A 508 8.06 -23.83 -6.46
N ARG A 509 7.98 -23.27 -5.24
CA ARG A 509 6.80 -22.55 -4.73
C ARG A 509 6.96 -21.04 -4.70
N SER A 510 8.15 -20.51 -4.94
CA SER A 510 8.39 -19.07 -5.00
C SER A 510 9.52 -18.71 -5.97
N PHE A 511 9.63 -17.42 -6.29
CA PHE A 511 10.68 -16.88 -7.16
C PHE A 511 11.02 -15.43 -6.81
N PRO A 512 12.22 -14.93 -7.20
CA PRO A 512 12.60 -13.54 -7.01
C PRO A 512 11.67 -12.59 -7.76
N GLY A 513 11.04 -11.67 -7.05
CA GLY A 513 10.13 -10.67 -7.59
C GLY A 513 10.85 -9.39 -8.01
N GLU A 514 10.28 -8.70 -9.00
CA GLU A 514 10.71 -7.39 -9.47
C GLU A 514 9.55 -6.39 -9.41
N GLY A 515 9.85 -5.10 -9.59
CA GLY A 515 8.83 -4.04 -9.74
C GLY A 515 8.26 -3.49 -8.42
N LEU A 516 8.54 -4.08 -7.26
CA LEU A 516 8.14 -3.50 -5.98
C LEU A 516 9.07 -2.34 -5.61
N VAL A 517 8.54 -1.12 -5.64
CA VAL A 517 9.27 0.08 -5.24
C VAL A 517 9.28 0.17 -3.72
N TYR A 518 10.45 0.01 -3.13
CA TYR A 518 10.66 -0.01 -1.69
C TYR A 518 11.59 1.10 -1.23
N ARG A 519 11.32 1.66 -0.04
CA ARG A 519 12.19 2.65 0.61
C ARG A 519 12.41 2.36 2.08
N TYR A 520 13.65 2.14 2.44
CA TYR A 520 14.08 2.08 3.84
C TYR A 520 14.37 3.50 4.36
N CYS A 521 13.76 3.87 5.47
CA CYS A 521 13.85 5.17 6.10
C CYS A 521 14.40 5.02 7.52
N ASP A 522 15.70 5.22 7.68
CA ASP A 522 16.30 5.31 9.00
C ASP A 522 16.02 6.71 9.59
N VAL A 523 15.15 6.78 10.57
CA VAL A 523 14.71 8.04 11.19
C VAL A 523 15.78 8.70 12.05
N GLY A 524 16.82 7.96 12.41
CA GLY A 524 18.01 8.45 13.10
C GLY A 524 18.94 9.28 12.24
N ARG A 525 18.87 9.14 10.90
CA ARG A 525 19.84 9.78 10.00
C ARG A 525 19.58 11.26 9.76
N PRO A 526 20.67 12.07 9.59
CA PRO A 526 20.54 13.45 9.16
C PRO A 526 19.79 13.57 7.83
N GLY A 527 18.83 14.49 7.74
CA GLY A 527 18.05 14.75 6.51
C GLY A 527 16.79 13.91 6.33
N VAL A 528 16.41 13.10 7.32
CA VAL A 528 15.17 12.29 7.32
C VAL A 528 13.92 13.12 6.99
N GLN A 529 13.78 14.32 7.56
CA GLN A 529 12.64 15.21 7.27
C GLN A 529 12.48 15.54 5.80
N ARG A 530 13.61 15.67 5.06
CA ARG A 530 13.57 15.90 3.61
C ARG A 530 13.11 14.67 2.85
N MET A 531 13.53 13.51 3.29
CA MET A 531 13.11 12.22 2.71
C MET A 531 11.63 11.97 2.95
N LEU A 532 11.14 12.13 4.17
CA LEU A 532 9.72 12.01 4.53
C LEU A 532 8.87 13.04 3.77
N GLY A 533 9.34 14.29 3.62
CA GLY A 533 8.66 15.29 2.81
C GLY A 533 8.54 14.93 1.32
N ARG A 534 9.49 14.16 0.76
CA ARG A 534 9.37 13.63 -0.61
C ARG A 534 8.37 12.47 -0.68
N LEU A 535 8.46 11.53 0.25
CA LEU A 535 7.49 10.44 0.33
C LEU A 535 6.06 10.96 0.38
N LEU A 536 5.82 11.98 1.20
CA LEU A 536 4.50 12.62 1.31
C LEU A 536 4.08 13.33 0.01
N ALA A 537 5.03 13.98 -0.69
CA ALA A 537 4.74 14.73 -1.91
C ALA A 537 4.49 13.84 -3.11
N ASP A 538 5.31 12.82 -3.28
CA ASP A 538 5.35 12.00 -4.49
C ASP A 538 4.43 10.78 -4.38
N ARG A 539 4.28 10.19 -3.18
CA ARG A 539 3.48 8.97 -2.91
C ARG A 539 3.69 7.89 -3.99
N ASP A 540 4.97 7.69 -4.37
CA ASP A 540 5.38 6.88 -5.52
C ASP A 540 6.03 5.54 -5.13
N VAL A 541 6.00 5.18 -3.84
CA VAL A 541 6.55 3.93 -3.34
C VAL A 541 5.45 2.96 -2.94
N HIS A 542 5.64 1.67 -3.25
CA HIS A 542 4.72 0.62 -2.84
C HIS A 542 4.80 0.34 -1.35
N VAL A 543 6.02 0.28 -0.81
CA VAL A 543 6.30 -0.04 0.59
C VAL A 543 7.40 0.85 1.12
N PHE A 544 7.27 1.34 2.33
CA PHE A 544 8.36 1.96 3.07
C PHE A 544 8.41 1.43 4.50
N CYS A 545 9.63 1.36 5.04
CA CYS A 545 9.89 1.01 6.44
C CYS A 545 10.43 2.23 7.16
N LEU A 546 9.92 2.48 8.37
CA LEU A 546 10.39 3.53 9.27
C LEU A 546 11.14 2.89 10.43
N ASN A 547 12.44 2.77 10.32
CA ASN A 547 13.27 2.13 11.34
C ASN A 547 14.11 3.17 12.10
N ASP A 548 14.42 2.89 13.36
CA ASP A 548 15.31 3.69 14.19
C ASP A 548 16.43 2.81 14.76
N THR A 549 17.60 2.86 14.10
CA THR A 549 18.77 2.05 14.48
C THR A 549 19.79 2.80 15.31
N THR A 550 19.63 4.14 15.49
CA THR A 550 20.73 5.01 15.99
C THR A 550 20.30 6.06 17.02
N SER A 551 19.09 5.97 17.57
CA SER A 551 18.59 6.99 18.53
C SER A 551 19.28 6.92 19.89
N THR A 552 19.79 8.06 20.35
CA THR A 552 20.08 8.33 21.75
C THR A 552 18.82 8.79 22.48
N GLN A 553 18.74 8.60 23.80
CA GLN A 553 17.54 8.95 24.59
C GLN A 553 17.13 10.42 24.45
N ASP A 554 18.07 11.35 24.31
CA ASP A 554 17.82 12.80 24.21
C ASP A 554 17.10 13.23 22.91
N ASP A 555 17.23 12.45 21.82
CA ASP A 555 16.63 12.77 20.51
C ASP A 555 15.26 12.08 20.28
N GLN A 556 14.86 11.14 21.14
CA GLN A 556 13.69 10.29 20.93
C GLN A 556 12.37 11.08 20.80
N GLY A 557 12.11 12.03 21.71
CA GLY A 557 10.86 12.80 21.69
C GLY A 557 10.70 13.67 20.44
N ARG A 558 11.78 14.27 19.95
CA ARG A 558 11.77 15.09 18.74
C ARG A 558 11.53 14.24 17.49
N ARG A 559 12.15 13.08 17.41
CA ARG A 559 12.01 12.15 16.28
C ARG A 559 10.62 11.53 16.24
N GLN A 560 10.09 11.13 17.38
CA GLN A 560 8.71 10.67 17.51
C GLN A 560 7.72 11.70 16.97
N SER A 561 7.86 12.98 17.37
CA SER A 561 7.00 14.06 16.85
C SER A 561 7.08 14.24 15.33
N VAL A 562 8.27 14.05 14.75
CA VAL A 562 8.46 14.12 13.28
C VAL A 562 7.80 12.96 12.58
N MET A 563 7.93 11.74 13.12
CA MET A 563 7.31 10.53 12.56
C MET A 563 5.79 10.59 12.66
N SER A 564 5.25 10.83 13.85
CA SER A 564 3.81 10.91 14.07
C SER A 564 3.17 11.94 13.14
N ARG A 565 3.76 13.14 13.04
CA ARG A 565 3.27 14.17 12.14
C ARG A 565 3.31 13.74 10.66
N PHE A 566 4.37 13.06 10.22
CA PHE A 566 4.47 12.54 8.86
C PHE A 566 3.38 11.50 8.60
N LEU A 567 3.19 10.56 9.52
CA LEU A 567 2.22 9.48 9.41
C LEU A 567 0.79 10.02 9.44
N ASP A 568 0.47 11.01 10.30
CA ASP A 568 -0.81 11.71 10.31
C ASP A 568 -1.11 12.45 9.00
N GLU A 569 -0.09 13.03 8.37
CA GLU A 569 -0.25 13.71 7.08
C GLU A 569 -0.35 12.70 5.92
N TYR A 570 0.28 11.54 6.05
CA TYR A 570 0.22 10.49 5.03
C TYR A 570 -1.07 9.68 5.11
N PHE A 571 -1.53 9.35 6.32
CA PHE A 571 -2.72 8.53 6.61
C PHE A 571 -3.72 9.30 7.48
N PRO A 572 -4.37 10.34 6.95
CA PRO A 572 -5.24 11.22 7.74
C PRO A 572 -6.59 10.59 8.11
N VAL A 573 -6.94 9.46 7.50
CA VAL A 573 -8.21 8.78 7.71
C VAL A 573 -8.00 7.63 8.67
N PRO A 574 -8.69 7.60 9.83
CA PRO A 574 -8.74 6.41 10.67
C PRO A 574 -9.31 5.22 9.92
N CYS A 575 -8.82 4.04 10.21
CA CYS A 575 -9.35 2.82 9.62
C CYS A 575 -10.42 2.16 10.54
N PRO A 576 -11.26 1.25 10.02
CA PRO A 576 -12.27 0.55 10.83
C PRO A 576 -11.70 -0.31 11.97
N PHE A 577 -10.39 -0.53 11.95
CA PHE A 577 -9.66 -1.30 12.97
C PHE A 577 -9.29 -0.46 14.19
N GLU A 578 -9.68 0.83 14.21
CA GLU A 578 -9.49 1.74 15.34
C GLU A 578 -10.81 1.99 16.07
N ARG A 579 -10.72 2.14 17.41
CA ARG A 579 -11.85 2.55 18.27
C ARG A 579 -12.05 4.05 18.27
#